data_34336be6e9a62cf68bb90985c54e7f1b
#
_entry.id   34336be6e9a62cf68bb90985c54e7f1b
#
_cell.length_a   1.000
_cell.length_b   1.000
_cell.length_c   1.000
_cell.angle_alpha   90.00
_cell.angle_beta   90.00
_cell.angle_gamma   90.00
#
_symmetry.space_group_name_H-M   'P 1'
#
loop_
_entity.id
_entity.type
_entity.pdbx_description
1 polymer ?
#
loop_
_entity_poly.entity_id
_entity_poly.type
_entity_poly.pdbx_seq_one_letter_code
_entity_poly.pdbx_strand_id
1 'polypeptide(L)'
;YKVNADSGKDKEISDELSGYLERLLKIAKDSEGAFDPTIGKLIRLWDIGGENQKIPEEAEIKNVLKDSGYQKVSLDGTTIHMDEGCSLDLGAAGKGIGCDSILEYLETQKDVSAALMNLGGSSVMTYGSKPDGSSWNVAVTDPRAENDDDYLGVVALNGTEFLSTSGDYEKYFIEDGVRYHHIMDPSTGYPAKSGVTGVTVVCDTGLEADALSTACFVLGVEKGAELLKTYGADGLFVDEDHHVYLTEGMKERFSLLADSYSVEDIIE
;
A
#
# COMPACT_ATOMS: atom_id res chain seq x y z
N TYR A 1 16.12 -8.16 -8.17
CA TYR A 1 17.19 -7.88 -9.18
C TYR A 1 17.36 -9.03 -10.17
N LYS A 2 17.55 -10.29 -9.71
CA LYS A 2 17.82 -11.41 -10.61
C LYS A 2 16.64 -11.77 -11.52
N VAL A 3 15.41 -11.65 -11.03
CA VAL A 3 14.20 -11.93 -11.82
C VAL A 3 14.04 -10.90 -12.93
N ASN A 4 14.14 -9.62 -12.60
CA ASN A 4 14.01 -8.53 -13.58
C ASN A 4 15.09 -8.54 -14.68
N ALA A 5 16.29 -9.07 -14.37
CA ALA A 5 17.39 -9.15 -15.35
C ALA A 5 17.18 -10.24 -16.42
N ASP A 6 16.31 -11.20 -16.14
CA ASP A 6 16.05 -12.37 -16.98
C ASP A 6 14.61 -12.38 -17.56
N SER A 7 13.94 -11.22 -17.65
CA SER A 7 12.61 -11.12 -18.28
C SER A 7 12.63 -11.69 -19.70
N GLY A 8 11.54 -12.32 -20.12
CA GLY A 8 11.45 -13.07 -21.37
C GLY A 8 11.90 -14.55 -21.26
N LYS A 9 12.23 -15.04 -20.05
CA LYS A 9 12.62 -16.43 -19.79
C LYS A 9 11.98 -16.95 -18.52
N ASP A 10 11.72 -18.25 -18.51
CA ASP A 10 11.30 -18.95 -17.30
C ASP A 10 12.44 -18.97 -16.28
N LYS A 11 12.10 -18.76 -15.02
CA LYS A 11 13.06 -18.74 -13.93
C LYS A 11 12.51 -19.36 -12.67
N GLU A 12 13.34 -20.19 -12.02
CA GLU A 12 13.05 -20.68 -10.68
C GLU A 12 13.27 -19.58 -9.62
N ILE A 13 12.29 -19.44 -8.74
CA ILE A 13 12.29 -18.58 -7.56
C ILE A 13 12.05 -19.40 -6.29
N SER A 14 12.19 -18.82 -5.12
CA SER A 14 11.86 -19.48 -3.87
C SER A 14 10.35 -19.65 -3.71
N ASP A 15 9.92 -20.69 -2.95
CA ASP A 15 8.52 -20.86 -2.56
C ASP A 15 7.95 -19.61 -1.89
N GLU A 16 8.73 -18.98 -1.02
CA GLU A 16 8.36 -17.73 -0.34
C GLU A 16 8.06 -16.60 -1.34
N LEU A 17 8.96 -16.33 -2.29
CA LEU A 17 8.74 -15.30 -3.30
C LEU A 17 7.58 -15.65 -4.21
N SER A 18 7.39 -16.92 -4.56
CA SER A 18 6.23 -17.36 -5.34
C SER A 18 4.93 -17.07 -4.60
N GLY A 19 4.85 -17.40 -3.30
CA GLY A 19 3.69 -17.13 -2.48
C GLY A 19 3.36 -15.64 -2.35
N TYR A 20 4.39 -14.77 -2.22
CA TYR A 20 4.16 -13.32 -2.25
C TYR A 20 3.63 -12.85 -3.60
N LEU A 21 4.21 -13.30 -4.70
CA LEU A 21 3.80 -12.90 -6.05
C LEU A 21 2.40 -13.40 -6.39
N GLU A 22 2.01 -14.60 -6.00
CA GLU A 22 0.63 -15.10 -6.18
C GLU A 22 -0.40 -14.18 -5.54
N ARG A 23 -0.15 -13.76 -4.29
CA ARG A 23 -1.04 -12.84 -3.56
C ARG A 23 -1.06 -11.45 -4.20
N LEU A 24 0.09 -10.90 -4.58
CA LEU A 24 0.19 -9.59 -5.21
C LEU A 24 -0.45 -9.56 -6.61
N LEU A 25 -0.28 -10.61 -7.43
CA LEU A 25 -0.94 -10.74 -8.73
C LEU A 25 -2.46 -10.91 -8.58
N LYS A 26 -2.92 -11.57 -7.50
CA LYS A 26 -4.35 -11.63 -7.17
C LYS A 26 -4.88 -10.23 -6.85
N ILE A 27 -4.21 -9.45 -6.00
CA ILE A 27 -4.61 -8.06 -5.69
C ILE A 27 -4.59 -7.21 -6.96
N ALA A 28 -3.57 -7.35 -7.81
CA ALA A 28 -3.50 -6.64 -9.09
C ALA A 28 -4.69 -6.96 -9.99
N LYS A 29 -5.10 -8.21 -10.05
CA LYS A 29 -6.29 -8.64 -10.80
C LYS A 29 -7.58 -8.10 -10.19
N ASP A 30 -7.77 -8.24 -8.88
CA ASP A 30 -9.00 -7.87 -8.19
C ASP A 30 -9.19 -6.35 -8.13
N SER A 31 -8.10 -5.58 -8.14
CA SER A 31 -8.10 -4.11 -8.26
C SER A 31 -8.13 -3.61 -9.71
N GLU A 32 -8.32 -4.50 -10.71
CA GLU A 32 -8.32 -4.15 -12.13
C GLU A 32 -7.04 -3.42 -12.59
N GLY A 33 -5.91 -3.68 -11.89
CA GLY A 33 -4.61 -3.10 -12.18
C GLY A 33 -4.33 -1.77 -11.47
N ALA A 34 -5.18 -1.31 -10.56
CA ALA A 34 -4.91 -0.12 -9.74
C ALA A 34 -3.68 -0.34 -8.83
N PHE A 35 -3.48 -1.54 -8.34
CA PHE A 35 -2.20 -2.04 -7.87
C PHE A 35 -1.58 -2.91 -8.96
N ASP A 36 -0.35 -2.64 -9.35
CA ASP A 36 0.38 -3.47 -10.32
C ASP A 36 1.85 -3.60 -9.94
N PRO A 37 2.32 -4.79 -9.58
CA PRO A 37 3.71 -5.01 -9.20
C PRO A 37 4.69 -4.94 -10.38
N THR A 38 4.21 -4.71 -11.62
CA THR A 38 5.05 -4.68 -12.82
C THR A 38 5.48 -3.28 -13.27
N ILE A 39 5.12 -2.23 -12.53
CA ILE A 39 5.43 -0.83 -12.87
C ILE A 39 6.86 -0.39 -12.48
N GLY A 40 7.76 -1.32 -12.20
CA GLY A 40 9.11 -1.00 -11.73
C GLY A 40 9.93 -0.10 -12.67
N LYS A 41 9.68 -0.14 -13.98
CA LYS A 41 10.30 0.81 -14.93
C LYS A 41 9.70 2.22 -14.79
N LEU A 42 8.39 2.32 -14.56
CA LEU A 42 7.70 3.59 -14.36
C LEU A 42 8.17 4.29 -13.08
N ILE A 43 8.26 3.56 -11.97
CA ILE A 43 8.78 4.09 -10.70
C ILE A 43 10.20 4.66 -10.88
N ARG A 44 11.08 3.92 -11.56
CA ARG A 44 12.45 4.39 -11.85
C ARG A 44 12.50 5.57 -12.82
N LEU A 45 11.56 5.68 -13.75
CA LEU A 45 11.49 6.78 -14.70
C LEU A 45 11.17 8.11 -14.04
N TRP A 46 10.23 8.10 -13.09
CA TRP A 46 9.85 9.27 -12.29
C TRP A 46 10.87 9.57 -11.18
N ASP A 47 11.47 8.55 -10.58
CA ASP A 47 12.47 8.62 -9.50
C ASP A 47 12.04 9.53 -8.33
N ILE A 48 10.73 9.56 -7.99
CA ILE A 48 10.16 10.44 -6.96
C ILE A 48 10.79 10.15 -5.60
N GLY A 49 11.39 11.18 -5.00
CA GLY A 49 12.17 11.06 -3.77
C GLY A 49 13.61 10.57 -3.99
N GLY A 50 14.03 10.35 -5.24
CA GLY A 50 15.40 10.03 -5.63
C GLY A 50 16.20 11.24 -6.11
N GLU A 51 17.44 11.03 -6.48
CA GLU A 51 18.37 12.10 -6.93
C GLU A 51 18.02 12.66 -8.32
N ASN A 52 17.34 11.87 -9.18
CA ASN A 52 17.03 12.22 -10.56
C ASN A 52 15.52 12.40 -10.79
N GLN A 53 14.78 12.75 -9.75
CA GLN A 53 13.33 12.96 -9.85
C GLN A 53 13.00 14.00 -10.92
N LYS A 54 12.01 13.69 -11.74
CA LYS A 54 11.58 14.55 -12.85
C LYS A 54 10.13 14.27 -13.24
N ILE A 55 9.53 15.18 -14.01
CA ILE A 55 8.35 14.87 -14.81
C ILE A 55 8.84 14.30 -16.14
N PRO A 56 8.61 12.99 -16.42
CA PRO A 56 9.05 12.40 -17.70
C PRO A 56 8.23 12.92 -18.87
N GLU A 57 8.83 12.86 -20.06
CA GLU A 57 8.11 13.11 -21.30
C GLU A 57 7.00 12.06 -21.53
N GLU A 58 5.87 12.45 -22.08
CA GLU A 58 4.74 11.53 -22.37
C GLU A 58 5.15 10.30 -23.19
N ALA A 59 6.09 10.50 -24.12
CA ALA A 59 6.63 9.42 -24.95
C ALA A 59 7.45 8.41 -24.12
N GLU A 60 8.20 8.86 -23.10
CA GLU A 60 8.93 7.99 -22.17
C GLU A 60 7.96 7.16 -21.34
N ILE A 61 6.92 7.82 -20.78
CA ILE A 61 5.86 7.15 -20.02
C ILE A 61 5.16 6.08 -20.86
N LYS A 62 4.66 6.43 -22.04
CA LYS A 62 4.03 5.48 -22.97
C LYS A 62 4.93 4.31 -23.33
N ASN A 63 6.23 4.54 -23.43
CA ASN A 63 7.17 3.50 -23.77
C ASN A 63 7.33 2.48 -22.61
N VAL A 64 7.49 2.94 -21.36
CA VAL A 64 7.65 2.03 -20.22
C VAL A 64 6.35 1.30 -19.88
N LEU A 65 5.18 1.92 -20.08
CA LEU A 65 3.87 1.29 -19.88
C LEU A 65 3.62 0.10 -20.82
N LYS A 66 4.25 0.06 -22.01
CA LYS A 66 4.16 -1.10 -22.91
C LYS A 66 4.70 -2.38 -22.28
N ASP A 67 5.67 -2.25 -21.39
CA ASP A 67 6.32 -3.35 -20.70
C ASP A 67 5.66 -3.68 -19.34
N SER A 68 4.70 -2.87 -18.89
CA SER A 68 3.95 -3.05 -17.65
C SER A 68 2.62 -3.77 -17.89
N GLY A 69 2.06 -4.33 -16.84
CA GLY A 69 0.80 -5.04 -16.82
C GLY A 69 0.94 -6.39 -16.11
N TYR A 70 0.18 -6.59 -15.02
CA TYR A 70 0.24 -7.82 -14.22
C TYR A 70 -0.03 -9.10 -15.04
N GLN A 71 -0.79 -8.99 -16.15
CA GLN A 71 -1.07 -10.08 -17.08
C GLN A 71 0.18 -10.61 -17.80
N LYS A 72 1.28 -9.86 -17.78
CA LYS A 72 2.58 -10.22 -18.36
C LYS A 72 3.43 -11.09 -17.44
N VAL A 73 2.90 -11.42 -16.27
CA VAL A 73 3.56 -12.28 -15.30
C VAL A 73 2.69 -13.50 -15.06
N SER A 74 3.27 -14.68 -15.13
CA SER A 74 2.62 -15.93 -14.76
C SER A 74 3.51 -16.77 -13.87
N LEU A 75 2.88 -17.57 -13.02
CA LEU A 75 3.51 -18.47 -12.08
C LEU A 75 3.01 -19.90 -12.34
N ASP A 76 3.92 -20.87 -12.35
CA ASP A 76 3.63 -22.29 -12.29
C ASP A 76 4.49 -22.92 -11.17
N GLY A 77 3.90 -23.01 -9.98
CA GLY A 77 4.62 -23.33 -8.75
C GLY A 77 5.72 -22.29 -8.49
N THR A 78 6.96 -22.72 -8.46
CA THR A 78 8.15 -21.84 -8.28
C THR A 78 8.75 -21.31 -9.58
N THR A 79 8.17 -21.65 -10.71
CA THR A 79 8.62 -21.12 -12.01
C THR A 79 7.87 -19.85 -12.35
N ILE A 80 8.58 -18.71 -12.42
CA ILE A 80 8.04 -17.45 -12.89
C ILE A 80 8.38 -17.24 -14.36
N HIS A 81 7.39 -16.83 -15.14
CA HIS A 81 7.55 -16.27 -16.49
C HIS A 81 7.15 -14.81 -16.50
N MET A 82 7.97 -13.95 -17.08
CA MET A 82 7.66 -12.54 -17.30
C MET A 82 7.93 -12.22 -18.78
N ASP A 83 7.04 -11.47 -19.43
CA ASP A 83 7.28 -10.98 -20.79
C ASP A 83 8.58 -10.18 -20.83
N GLU A 84 9.24 -10.19 -22.01
CA GLU A 84 10.47 -9.43 -22.23
C GLU A 84 10.24 -7.94 -21.96
N GLY A 85 11.13 -7.36 -21.16
CA GLY A 85 11.06 -5.97 -20.76
C GLY A 85 10.21 -5.71 -19.50
N CYS A 86 9.38 -6.64 -19.06
CA CYS A 86 8.63 -6.50 -17.81
C CYS A 86 9.56 -6.38 -16.60
N SER A 87 9.18 -5.59 -15.59
CA SER A 87 10.02 -5.35 -14.41
C SER A 87 9.19 -5.23 -13.15
N LEU A 88 9.34 -6.19 -12.25
CA LEU A 88 8.70 -6.19 -10.94
C LEU A 88 9.28 -5.12 -10.02
N ASP A 89 8.39 -4.48 -9.27
CA ASP A 89 8.67 -3.66 -8.10
C ASP A 89 7.72 -4.07 -6.98
N LEU A 90 8.26 -4.41 -5.82
CA LEU A 90 7.50 -4.83 -4.65
C LEU A 90 7.50 -3.75 -3.55
N GLY A 91 7.87 -2.52 -3.90
CA GLY A 91 7.98 -1.41 -2.95
C GLY A 91 6.68 -1.11 -2.21
N ALA A 92 5.55 -1.26 -2.90
CA ALA A 92 4.19 -1.04 -2.35
C ALA A 92 3.64 -2.22 -1.51
N ALA A 93 4.46 -3.24 -1.23
CA ALA A 93 4.14 -4.37 -0.36
C ALA A 93 5.32 -4.77 0.55
N GLY A 94 6.48 -4.14 0.35
CA GLY A 94 7.73 -4.59 0.97
C GLY A 94 7.75 -4.45 2.49
N LYS A 95 7.13 -3.41 3.04
CA LYS A 95 7.04 -3.22 4.49
C LYS A 95 6.04 -4.19 5.10
N GLY A 96 4.91 -4.42 4.42
CA GLY A 96 3.92 -5.41 4.81
C GLY A 96 4.52 -6.83 4.86
N ILE A 97 5.26 -7.24 3.82
CA ILE A 97 6.02 -8.50 3.81
C ILE A 97 7.02 -8.55 4.99
N GLY A 98 7.68 -7.43 5.29
CA GLY A 98 8.56 -7.33 6.46
C GLY A 98 7.83 -7.55 7.78
N CYS A 99 6.60 -7.03 7.93
CA CYS A 99 5.75 -7.29 9.10
C CYS A 99 5.36 -8.77 9.19
N ASP A 100 4.96 -9.41 8.08
CA ASP A 100 4.63 -10.83 8.04
C ASP A 100 5.83 -11.69 8.48
N SER A 101 7.04 -11.39 7.97
CA SER A 101 8.27 -12.08 8.37
C SER A 101 8.62 -11.90 9.85
N ILE A 102 8.34 -10.71 10.41
CA ILE A 102 8.52 -10.44 11.84
C ILE A 102 7.50 -11.25 12.66
N LEU A 103 6.24 -11.34 12.21
CA LEU A 103 5.24 -12.17 12.88
C LEU A 103 5.68 -13.63 12.94
N GLU A 104 6.10 -14.22 11.81
CA GLU A 104 6.63 -15.58 11.77
C GLU A 104 7.77 -15.80 12.77
N TYR A 105 8.68 -14.83 12.88
CA TYR A 105 9.74 -14.89 13.88
C TYR A 105 9.21 -14.82 15.30
N LEU A 106 8.29 -13.88 15.61
CA LEU A 106 7.72 -13.70 16.95
C LEU A 106 6.97 -14.95 17.43
N GLU A 107 6.28 -15.65 16.54
CA GLU A 107 5.59 -16.91 16.85
C GLU A 107 6.55 -18.04 17.31
N THR A 108 7.81 -17.95 16.94
CA THR A 108 8.84 -18.87 17.45
C THR A 108 9.36 -18.51 18.84
N GLN A 109 9.08 -17.28 19.33
CA GLN A 109 9.62 -16.74 20.57
C GLN A 109 8.68 -17.00 21.76
N LYS A 110 8.98 -17.98 22.60
CA LYS A 110 8.10 -18.41 23.70
C LYS A 110 7.96 -17.38 24.82
N ASP A 111 8.90 -16.45 24.93
CA ASP A 111 8.96 -15.44 26.01
C ASP A 111 8.36 -14.09 25.59
N VAL A 112 7.91 -13.97 24.33
CA VAL A 112 7.24 -12.75 23.80
C VAL A 112 5.75 -13.01 23.72
N SER A 113 4.96 -12.30 24.52
CA SER A 113 3.50 -12.40 24.54
C SER A 113 2.80 -11.23 23.83
N ALA A 114 3.50 -10.11 23.66
CA ALA A 114 2.95 -8.92 23.02
C ALA A 114 4.09 -8.07 22.42
N ALA A 115 3.86 -7.50 21.24
CA ALA A 115 4.77 -6.58 20.59
C ALA A 115 4.01 -5.59 19.69
N LEU A 116 4.61 -4.42 19.46
CA LEU A 116 4.21 -3.47 18.42
C LEU A 116 5.44 -3.17 17.57
N MET A 117 5.33 -3.33 16.28
CA MET A 117 6.36 -3.04 15.30
C MET A 117 5.89 -1.94 14.35
N ASN A 118 6.74 -0.95 14.14
CA ASN A 118 6.47 0.16 13.21
C ASN A 118 7.60 0.20 12.17
N LEU A 119 7.28 -0.06 10.92
CA LEU A 119 8.22 -0.03 9.80
C LEU A 119 8.06 1.27 9.01
N GLY A 120 8.85 2.26 9.39
CA GLY A 120 8.94 3.53 8.67
C GLY A 120 7.67 4.39 8.69
N GLY A 121 6.88 4.31 9.74
CA GLY A 121 5.68 5.13 9.96
C GLY A 121 4.42 4.66 9.25
N SER A 122 4.53 3.99 8.12
CA SER A 122 3.39 3.65 7.27
C SER A 122 2.92 2.19 7.36
N SER A 123 3.70 1.28 7.93
CA SER A 123 3.27 -0.11 8.16
C SER A 123 3.52 -0.49 9.61
N VAL A 124 2.44 -0.82 10.31
CA VAL A 124 2.44 -1.19 11.73
C VAL A 124 1.87 -2.58 11.88
N MET A 125 2.48 -3.37 12.74
CA MET A 125 1.99 -4.68 13.15
C MET A 125 1.88 -4.72 14.67
N THR A 126 0.79 -5.27 15.16
CA THR A 126 0.64 -5.67 16.57
C THR A 126 0.72 -7.19 16.68
N TYR A 127 1.24 -7.67 17.80
CA TYR A 127 1.31 -9.09 18.14
C TYR A 127 0.80 -9.29 19.55
N GLY A 128 -0.19 -10.17 19.70
CA GLY A 128 -0.81 -10.47 20.98
C GLY A 128 -1.51 -9.27 21.63
N SER A 129 -1.99 -9.46 22.83
CA SER A 129 -2.72 -8.43 23.57
C SER A 129 -1.82 -7.69 24.55
N LYS A 130 -2.03 -6.39 24.73
CA LYS A 130 -1.33 -5.65 25.76
C LYS A 130 -1.57 -6.29 27.14
N PRO A 131 -0.57 -6.25 28.04
CA PRO A 131 -0.69 -6.84 29.37
C PRO A 131 -1.84 -6.28 30.23
N ASP A 132 -2.24 -5.03 29.98
CA ASP A 132 -3.34 -4.36 30.67
C ASP A 132 -4.72 -4.62 30.02
N GLY A 133 -4.75 -5.38 28.92
CA GLY A 133 -5.97 -5.71 28.17
C GLY A 133 -6.53 -4.57 27.32
N SER A 134 -5.84 -3.43 27.23
CA SER A 134 -6.26 -2.32 26.37
C SER A 134 -5.86 -2.56 24.90
N SER A 135 -6.54 -1.88 23.97
CA SER A 135 -6.18 -1.89 22.55
C SER A 135 -4.83 -1.23 22.31
N TRP A 136 -4.18 -1.61 21.20
CA TRP A 136 -3.04 -0.91 20.65
C TRP A 136 -3.55 0.31 19.88
N ASN A 137 -3.24 1.51 20.34
CA ASN A 137 -3.66 2.74 19.70
C ASN A 137 -2.57 3.22 18.74
N VAL A 138 -2.87 3.21 17.45
CA VAL A 138 -1.96 3.64 16.37
C VAL A 138 -2.45 4.97 15.83
N ALA A 139 -1.61 5.99 15.90
CA ALA A 139 -1.92 7.30 15.35
C ALA A 139 -1.87 7.26 13.82
N VAL A 140 -2.83 7.89 13.17
CA VAL A 140 -2.87 8.16 11.73
C VAL A 140 -2.46 9.61 11.51
N THR A 141 -1.44 9.82 10.68
CA THR A 141 -0.93 11.16 10.35
C THR A 141 -2.00 11.95 9.60
N ASP A 142 -2.13 13.23 9.91
CA ASP A 142 -2.92 14.15 9.10
C ASP A 142 -2.23 14.36 7.74
N PRO A 143 -2.88 14.04 6.60
CA PRO A 143 -2.28 14.20 5.26
C PRO A 143 -1.90 15.65 4.92
N ARG A 144 -2.41 16.61 5.66
CA ARG A 144 -2.15 18.05 5.50
C ARG A 144 -1.51 18.67 6.72
N ALA A 145 -0.89 17.84 7.57
CA ALA A 145 -0.16 18.25 8.75
C ALA A 145 0.87 19.36 8.45
N GLU A 146 0.90 20.37 9.30
CA GLU A 146 1.95 21.38 9.29
C GLU A 146 3.15 20.99 10.15
N ASN A 147 2.92 20.08 11.12
CA ASN A 147 3.93 19.54 12.03
C ASN A 147 3.87 18.01 12.09
N ASP A 148 4.98 17.38 12.41
CA ASP A 148 5.10 15.91 12.50
C ASP A 148 4.20 15.28 13.58
N ASP A 149 3.75 16.05 14.55
CA ASP A 149 2.89 15.62 15.67
C ASP A 149 1.39 15.89 15.42
N ASP A 150 1.02 16.37 14.24
CA ASP A 150 -0.38 16.58 13.89
C ASP A 150 -0.98 15.27 13.37
N TYR A 151 -1.92 14.72 14.14
CA TYR A 151 -2.56 13.46 13.83
C TYR A 151 -4.02 13.68 13.43
N LEU A 152 -4.44 13.01 12.37
CA LEU A 152 -5.85 12.92 11.96
C LEU A 152 -6.69 12.27 13.05
N GLY A 153 -6.19 11.17 13.61
CA GLY A 153 -6.92 10.36 14.56
C GLY A 153 -6.13 9.14 15.02
N VAL A 154 -6.83 8.23 15.65
CA VAL A 154 -6.26 6.99 16.22
C VAL A 154 -7.08 5.79 15.78
N VAL A 155 -6.41 4.74 15.33
CA VAL A 155 -6.98 3.42 15.07
C VAL A 155 -6.63 2.46 16.22
N ALA A 156 -7.64 1.83 16.80
CA ALA A 156 -7.47 0.80 17.83
C ALA A 156 -7.28 -0.57 17.17
N LEU A 157 -6.14 -1.22 17.42
CA LEU A 157 -5.85 -2.59 17.00
C LEU A 157 -5.93 -3.55 18.19
N ASN A 158 -6.38 -4.77 17.95
CA ASN A 158 -6.59 -5.78 18.98
C ASN A 158 -5.94 -7.12 18.59
N GLY A 159 -5.14 -7.66 19.48
CA GLY A 159 -4.44 -8.90 19.19
C GLY A 159 -3.33 -8.74 18.14
N THR A 160 -3.34 -9.61 17.15
CA THR A 160 -2.37 -9.59 16.03
C THR A 160 -3.08 -9.05 14.80
N GLU A 161 -2.77 -7.83 14.42
CA GLU A 161 -3.35 -7.12 13.28
C GLU A 161 -2.28 -6.28 12.58
N PHE A 162 -2.52 -5.97 11.31
CA PHE A 162 -1.64 -5.17 10.48
C PHE A 162 -2.36 -3.92 9.99
N LEU A 163 -1.67 -2.80 10.07
CA LEU A 163 -2.15 -1.51 9.56
C LEU A 163 -1.12 -0.96 8.57
N SER A 164 -1.56 -0.56 7.38
CA SER A 164 -0.72 0.15 6.43
C SER A 164 -1.40 1.39 5.90
N THR A 165 -0.60 2.45 5.74
CA THR A 165 -1.06 3.74 5.21
C THR A 165 -0.31 4.09 3.93
N SER A 166 -1.07 4.50 2.91
CA SER A 166 -0.58 5.10 1.67
C SER A 166 -1.05 6.54 1.59
N GLY A 167 -0.14 7.48 1.34
CA GLY A 167 -0.47 8.90 1.30
C GLY A 167 0.39 9.71 0.31
N ASP A 168 -0.18 10.77 -0.24
CA ASP A 168 0.46 11.67 -1.20
C ASP A 168 1.53 12.58 -0.57
N TYR A 169 1.62 12.57 0.75
CA TYR A 169 2.52 13.39 1.56
C TYR A 169 3.83 12.69 1.95
N GLU A 170 3.94 11.38 1.75
CA GLU A 170 5.12 10.59 2.14
C GLU A 170 6.35 10.93 1.27
N LYS A 171 6.20 10.80 -0.05
CA LYS A 171 7.24 11.12 -1.03
C LYS A 171 6.63 11.86 -2.21
N TYR A 172 7.04 13.09 -2.40
CA TYR A 172 6.56 13.95 -3.49
C TYR A 172 7.56 15.06 -3.81
N PHE A 173 7.35 15.70 -4.93
CA PHE A 173 7.92 17.02 -5.22
C PHE A 173 6.83 17.94 -5.77
N ILE A 174 7.11 19.23 -5.74
CA ILE A 174 6.20 20.26 -6.28
C ILE A 174 6.88 20.92 -7.47
N GLU A 175 6.19 20.98 -8.63
CA GLU A 175 6.60 21.70 -9.80
C GLU A 175 5.41 22.47 -10.37
N ASP A 176 5.59 23.77 -10.61
CA ASP A 176 4.53 24.70 -11.05
C ASP A 176 3.26 24.68 -10.19
N GLY A 177 3.42 24.48 -8.86
CA GLY A 177 2.33 24.41 -7.90
C GLY A 177 1.55 23.10 -7.89
N VAL A 178 1.95 22.10 -8.69
CA VAL A 178 1.37 20.76 -8.73
C VAL A 178 2.22 19.81 -7.91
N ARG A 179 1.57 19.00 -7.05
CA ARG A 179 2.20 17.92 -6.28
C ARG A 179 2.29 16.66 -7.13
N TYR A 180 3.49 16.11 -7.26
CA TYR A 180 3.77 14.84 -7.91
C TYR A 180 4.25 13.85 -6.85
N HIS A 181 3.38 12.93 -6.44
CA HIS A 181 3.67 11.94 -5.40
C HIS A 181 3.99 10.57 -5.99
N HIS A 182 4.59 9.70 -5.19
CA HIS A 182 5.14 8.41 -5.60
C HIS A 182 4.11 7.30 -5.89
N ILE A 183 2.85 7.47 -5.52
CA ILE A 183 1.80 6.48 -5.78
C ILE A 183 1.30 6.69 -7.20
N MET A 184 1.70 5.78 -8.09
CA MET A 184 1.43 5.89 -9.51
C MET A 184 0.12 5.18 -9.88
N ASP A 185 -0.63 5.78 -10.80
CA ASP A 185 -1.71 5.10 -11.51
C ASP A 185 -1.13 4.31 -12.69
N PRO A 186 -1.16 2.96 -12.66
CA PRO A 186 -0.58 2.15 -13.71
C PRO A 186 -1.26 2.33 -15.07
N SER A 187 -2.52 2.79 -15.09
CA SER A 187 -3.28 3.00 -16.34
C SER A 187 -2.84 4.24 -17.10
N THR A 188 -2.42 5.28 -16.39
CA THR A 188 -2.02 6.56 -16.97
C THR A 188 -0.51 6.76 -16.99
N GLY A 189 0.21 6.14 -16.04
CA GLY A 189 1.63 6.33 -15.81
C GLY A 189 2.00 7.63 -15.13
N TYR A 190 1.03 8.32 -14.55
CA TYR A 190 1.20 9.52 -13.72
C TYR A 190 0.86 9.23 -12.25
N PRO A 191 1.25 10.11 -11.31
CA PRO A 191 0.71 10.05 -9.95
C PRO A 191 -0.81 9.99 -9.96
N ALA A 192 -1.38 9.13 -9.11
CA ALA A 192 -2.82 8.90 -9.03
C ALA A 192 -3.58 10.19 -8.69
N LYS A 193 -4.78 10.36 -9.25
CA LYS A 193 -5.65 11.52 -9.04
C LYS A 193 -7.07 11.04 -8.73
N SER A 194 -7.22 10.30 -7.66
CA SER A 194 -8.51 9.76 -7.20
C SER A 194 -9.29 10.72 -6.29
N GLY A 195 -8.71 11.89 -5.96
CA GLY A 195 -9.23 12.81 -4.95
C GLY A 195 -8.89 12.41 -3.51
N VAL A 196 -8.21 11.26 -3.33
CA VAL A 196 -7.80 10.78 -2.02
C VAL A 196 -6.39 11.25 -1.69
N THR A 197 -6.16 11.69 -0.46
CA THR A 197 -4.86 12.19 0.06
C THR A 197 -4.18 11.17 0.97
N GLY A 198 -4.96 10.28 1.60
CA GLY A 198 -4.48 9.22 2.46
C GLY A 198 -5.46 8.06 2.54
N VAL A 199 -4.94 6.85 2.60
CA VAL A 199 -5.70 5.63 2.86
C VAL A 199 -4.98 4.81 3.91
N THR A 200 -5.69 4.42 4.97
CA THR A 200 -5.22 3.49 5.99
C THR A 200 -6.04 2.21 5.93
N VAL A 201 -5.39 1.07 5.83
CA VAL A 201 -6.02 -0.25 5.76
C VAL A 201 -5.59 -1.08 6.96
N VAL A 202 -6.55 -1.75 7.60
CA VAL A 202 -6.32 -2.79 8.61
C VAL A 202 -6.72 -4.15 8.03
N CYS A 203 -5.83 -5.12 8.13
CA CYS A 203 -5.98 -6.45 7.54
C CYS A 203 -5.30 -7.52 8.40
N ASP A 204 -5.56 -8.79 8.09
CA ASP A 204 -4.99 -9.94 8.80
C ASP A 204 -3.52 -10.23 8.42
N THR A 205 -3.02 -9.64 7.34
CA THR A 205 -1.63 -9.83 6.89
C THR A 205 -1.02 -8.52 6.44
N GLY A 206 0.28 -8.36 6.68
CA GLY A 206 1.02 -7.15 6.33
C GLY A 206 1.11 -6.92 4.83
N LEU A 207 1.38 -7.97 4.05
CA LEU A 207 1.44 -7.90 2.61
C LEU A 207 0.14 -7.33 2.01
N GLU A 208 -1.02 -7.83 2.47
CA GLU A 208 -2.32 -7.38 1.96
C GLU A 208 -2.62 -5.96 2.43
N ALA A 209 -2.37 -5.62 3.70
CA ALA A 209 -2.56 -4.26 4.21
C ALA A 209 -1.78 -3.23 3.38
N ASP A 210 -0.50 -3.51 3.08
CA ASP A 210 0.38 -2.60 2.33
C ASP A 210 -0.06 -2.47 0.85
N ALA A 211 -0.30 -3.59 0.16
CA ALA A 211 -0.73 -3.59 -1.23
C ALA A 211 -2.14 -3.01 -1.42
N LEU A 212 -3.10 -3.33 -0.52
CA LEU A 212 -4.46 -2.83 -0.58
C LEU A 212 -4.55 -1.33 -0.31
N SER A 213 -3.74 -0.78 0.62
CA SER A 213 -3.73 0.67 0.85
C SER A 213 -3.32 1.43 -0.41
N THR A 214 -2.35 0.90 -1.18
CA THR A 214 -1.92 1.46 -2.48
C THR A 214 -3.02 1.31 -3.53
N ALA A 215 -3.63 0.13 -3.66
CA ALA A 215 -4.74 -0.10 -4.58
C ALA A 215 -5.91 0.86 -4.33
N CYS A 216 -6.32 0.98 -3.06
CA CYS A 216 -7.42 1.85 -2.64
C CYS A 216 -7.12 3.33 -2.87
N PHE A 217 -5.87 3.75 -2.68
CA PHE A 217 -5.46 5.12 -3.00
C PHE A 217 -5.65 5.45 -4.49
N VAL A 218 -5.34 4.51 -5.38
CA VAL A 218 -5.53 4.69 -6.84
C VAL A 218 -7.00 4.61 -7.24
N LEU A 219 -7.78 3.70 -6.62
CA LEU A 219 -9.21 3.48 -6.92
C LEU A 219 -10.11 4.60 -6.41
N GLY A 220 -9.74 5.29 -5.33
CA GLY A 220 -10.60 6.22 -4.62
C GLY A 220 -11.54 5.51 -3.62
N VAL A 221 -12.44 6.29 -2.99
CA VAL A 221 -13.25 5.86 -1.84
C VAL A 221 -14.16 4.68 -2.18
N GLU A 222 -15.06 4.83 -3.17
CA GLU A 222 -16.12 3.86 -3.45
C GLU A 222 -15.55 2.51 -3.89
N LYS A 223 -14.75 2.50 -4.97
CA LYS A 223 -14.13 1.27 -5.48
C LYS A 223 -13.11 0.67 -4.52
N GLY A 224 -12.40 1.52 -3.77
CA GLY A 224 -11.47 1.06 -2.73
C GLY A 224 -12.21 0.33 -1.61
N ALA A 225 -13.34 0.84 -1.14
CA ALA A 225 -14.17 0.19 -0.13
C ALA A 225 -14.75 -1.16 -0.63
N GLU A 226 -15.20 -1.22 -1.89
CA GLU A 226 -15.64 -2.48 -2.52
C GLU A 226 -14.49 -3.52 -2.56
N LEU A 227 -13.29 -3.09 -2.93
CA LEU A 227 -12.12 -3.97 -2.93
C LEU A 227 -11.83 -4.48 -1.52
N LEU A 228 -11.79 -3.62 -0.51
CA LEU A 228 -11.53 -4.02 0.90
C LEU A 228 -12.56 -5.03 1.39
N LYS A 229 -13.84 -4.88 1.05
CA LYS A 229 -14.90 -5.83 1.39
C LYS A 229 -14.60 -7.23 0.87
N THR A 230 -13.99 -7.38 -0.31
CA THR A 230 -13.62 -8.70 -0.87
C THR A 230 -12.50 -9.40 -0.10
N TYR A 231 -11.69 -8.63 0.63
CA TYR A 231 -10.57 -9.09 1.45
C TYR A 231 -10.90 -9.16 2.95
N GLY A 232 -12.13 -8.76 3.36
CA GLY A 232 -12.49 -8.67 4.77
C GLY A 232 -11.65 -7.64 5.53
N ALA A 233 -11.12 -6.64 4.84
CA ALA A 233 -10.26 -5.61 5.39
C ALA A 233 -11.05 -4.34 5.72
N ASP A 234 -10.56 -3.57 6.71
CA ASP A 234 -11.13 -2.30 7.10
C ASP A 234 -10.32 -1.13 6.53
N GLY A 235 -11.00 -0.07 6.11
CA GLY A 235 -10.38 1.09 5.49
C GLY A 235 -10.85 2.43 6.01
N LEU A 236 -9.88 3.35 6.08
CA LEU A 236 -10.08 4.78 6.30
C LEU A 236 -9.52 5.51 5.08
N PHE A 237 -10.30 6.42 4.50
CA PHE A 237 -9.91 7.25 3.37
C PHE A 237 -10.03 8.73 3.77
N VAL A 238 -9.10 9.53 3.29
CA VAL A 238 -9.11 10.99 3.48
C VAL A 238 -9.05 11.65 2.12
N ASP A 239 -9.92 12.61 1.86
CA ASP A 239 -9.94 13.36 0.60
C ASP A 239 -9.28 14.75 0.70
N GLU A 240 -9.26 15.47 -0.43
CA GLU A 240 -8.70 16.83 -0.53
C GLU A 240 -9.57 17.88 0.15
N ASP A 241 -10.86 17.59 0.40
CA ASP A 241 -11.84 18.47 1.02
C ASP A 241 -11.95 18.28 2.54
N HIS A 242 -11.03 17.52 3.15
CA HIS A 242 -10.96 17.19 4.58
C HIS A 242 -12.11 16.31 5.06
N HIS A 243 -12.64 15.43 4.20
CA HIS A 243 -13.58 14.40 4.61
C HIS A 243 -12.84 13.08 4.91
N VAL A 244 -13.36 12.36 5.89
CA VAL A 244 -12.90 11.03 6.31
C VAL A 244 -14.00 10.02 6.04
N TYR A 245 -13.72 9.01 5.23
CA TYR A 245 -14.66 7.93 4.91
C TYR A 245 -14.19 6.65 5.58
N LEU A 246 -15.10 5.93 6.21
CA LEU A 246 -14.79 4.74 7.01
C LEU A 246 -15.63 3.56 6.56
N THR A 247 -15.01 2.39 6.36
CA THR A 247 -15.75 1.13 6.26
C THR A 247 -16.42 0.81 7.61
N GLU A 248 -17.42 -0.07 7.62
CA GLU A 248 -18.17 -0.38 8.85
C GLU A 248 -17.28 -0.87 9.99
N GLY A 249 -16.31 -1.77 9.72
CA GLY A 249 -15.39 -2.23 10.75
C GLY A 249 -14.41 -1.13 11.22
N MET A 250 -14.06 -0.19 10.34
CA MET A 250 -13.22 0.93 10.72
C MET A 250 -13.95 1.94 11.61
N LYS A 251 -15.27 2.12 11.48
CA LYS A 251 -16.07 2.98 12.34
C LYS A 251 -15.98 2.58 13.82
N GLU A 252 -15.87 1.27 14.10
CA GLU A 252 -15.81 0.75 15.46
C GLU A 252 -14.45 0.97 16.14
N ARG A 253 -13.39 1.22 15.36
CA ARG A 253 -12.01 1.29 15.84
C ARG A 253 -11.29 2.62 15.63
N PHE A 254 -11.87 3.54 14.85
CA PHE A 254 -11.28 4.85 14.59
C PHE A 254 -11.87 5.94 15.47
N SER A 255 -11.01 6.81 15.98
CA SER A 255 -11.38 8.03 16.71
C SER A 255 -10.73 9.24 16.04
N LEU A 256 -11.55 10.13 15.46
CA LEU A 256 -11.09 11.40 14.87
C LEU A 256 -10.60 12.34 15.98
N LEU A 257 -9.43 12.97 15.78
CA LEU A 257 -8.83 13.95 16.70
C LEU A 257 -8.73 15.34 16.07
N ALA A 258 -8.57 15.43 14.75
CA ALA A 258 -8.41 16.69 14.05
C ALA A 258 -9.77 17.38 13.81
N ASP A 259 -9.99 18.54 14.43
CA ASP A 259 -11.25 19.30 14.34
C ASP A 259 -11.51 19.87 12.92
N SER A 260 -10.50 19.88 12.06
CA SER A 260 -10.60 20.38 10.67
C SER A 260 -11.20 19.36 9.70
N TYR A 261 -11.47 18.14 10.14
CA TYR A 261 -12.01 17.04 9.34
C TYR A 261 -13.41 16.65 9.78
N SER A 262 -14.22 16.13 8.87
CA SER A 262 -15.53 15.53 9.15
C SER A 262 -15.58 14.08 8.66
N VAL A 263 -16.32 13.24 9.40
CA VAL A 263 -16.60 11.86 8.97
C VAL A 263 -17.84 11.86 8.10
N GLU A 264 -17.71 11.28 6.91
CA GLU A 264 -18.78 11.14 5.92
C GLU A 264 -19.08 9.66 5.64
N ASP A 265 -20.28 9.37 5.17
CA ASP A 265 -20.67 8.02 4.76
C ASP A 265 -20.10 7.69 3.38
N ILE A 266 -19.67 6.43 3.22
CA ILE A 266 -19.34 5.89 1.89
C ILE A 266 -20.66 5.68 1.15
N ILE A 267 -20.81 6.32 0.01
CA ILE A 267 -21.98 6.16 -0.86
C ILE A 267 -21.81 4.82 -1.60
N GLU A 268 -22.67 3.83 -1.29
CA GLU A 268 -22.72 2.52 -1.96
C GLU A 268 -23.35 2.61 -3.36
#